data_d6e313971d5ab6096c2cc345ec023e1a
#
_entry.id   d6e313971d5ab6096c2cc345ec023e1a
#
_cell.length_a   1.000
_cell.length_b   1.000
_cell.length_c   1.000
_cell.angle_alpha   90.00
_cell.angle_beta   90.00
_cell.angle_gamma   90.00
#
_symmetry.space_group_name_H-M   'P 1'
#
loop_
_entity.id
_entity.type
_entity.pdbx_description
1 polymer ?
#
loop_
_entity_poly.entity_id
_entity_poly.type
_entity_poly.pdbx_seq_one_letter_code
_entity_poly.pdbx_strand_id
1 'polypeptide(L)'
;MYSLHLTPEQLEFRDTVRDFVEAEIKPVALHPDRLQPFEKPLLADLLDKAAQMGLRTLALSEDAGGAGADGLTSCIVMEELGAGDVDLASVLGQTSTLAHILFDRLMTPEQRKRFLPKFVGNDRYHLASAGRDPGAGWCYHRPLAAEGAADPVAVKQGGEWVINGALPFVANATVAKLFVVQARTDPKKSGLTTLLVPRDTGGLAVREPLKAVGESIRWHHGAGAGVTFKDCRVPADHLLGKEGQGSLAHGADAARSLPQIAAINLGLGRAAYDAAVDYSKIRRQGGRNIIEHQAIGTKLADCTIKLELARGMIWKAAWLLDHPEAVADRSAPALPFHVIARVYTAEAVNEIALLAAECFGAMGVMRDMPLQKYVHDSMVFLHTDDADGAAKLAVAEAVAGYQRPAADAA
;
A
#
# COMPACT_ATOMS: atom_id res chain seq x y z
N MET A 1 -18.45 -3.67 19.11
CA MET A 1 -18.71 -2.23 19.38
C MET A 1 -17.44 -1.47 19.02
N TYR A 2 -17.55 -0.38 18.25
CA TYR A 2 -16.40 0.47 17.97
C TYR A 2 -15.83 1.03 19.27
N SER A 3 -14.55 0.76 19.55
CA SER A 3 -13.87 1.19 20.77
C SER A 3 -12.62 1.98 20.41
N LEU A 4 -12.39 3.07 21.14
CA LEU A 4 -11.14 3.83 21.07
C LEU A 4 -10.05 3.25 22.00
N HIS A 5 -10.42 2.29 22.85
CA HIS A 5 -9.45 1.60 23.68
C HIS A 5 -8.81 0.46 22.91
N LEU A 6 -7.50 0.53 22.75
CA LEU A 6 -6.72 -0.55 22.21
C LEU A 6 -6.66 -1.71 23.19
N THR A 7 -6.71 -2.92 22.66
CA THR A 7 -6.49 -4.12 23.48
C THR A 7 -5.04 -4.24 23.94
N PRO A 8 -4.74 -5.01 24.99
CA PRO A 8 -3.36 -5.27 25.39
C PRO A 8 -2.51 -5.85 24.26
N GLU A 9 -3.08 -6.70 23.43
CA GLU A 9 -2.41 -7.29 22.26
C GLU A 9 -2.09 -6.22 21.19
N GLN A 10 -3.02 -5.33 20.88
CA GLN A 10 -2.79 -4.22 19.95
C GLN A 10 -1.69 -3.28 20.45
N LEU A 11 -1.64 -3.03 21.75
CA LEU A 11 -0.57 -2.25 22.39
C LEU A 11 0.78 -2.95 22.26
N GLU A 12 0.84 -4.27 22.51
CA GLU A 12 2.04 -5.08 22.37
C GLU A 12 2.57 -5.10 20.93
N PHE A 13 1.70 -5.31 19.95
CA PHE A 13 2.08 -5.21 18.52
C PHE A 13 2.65 -3.83 18.20
N ARG A 14 1.94 -2.77 18.57
CA ARG A 14 2.39 -1.41 18.35
C ARG A 14 3.77 -1.14 18.92
N ASP A 15 3.95 -1.47 20.21
CA ASP A 15 5.17 -1.14 20.95
C ASP A 15 6.35 -1.97 20.44
N THR A 16 6.16 -3.26 20.17
CA THR A 16 7.19 -4.14 19.58
C THR A 16 7.65 -3.62 18.20
N VAL A 17 6.71 -3.24 17.33
CA VAL A 17 7.06 -2.73 16.00
C VAL A 17 7.70 -1.35 16.09
N ARG A 18 7.24 -0.49 17.00
CA ARG A 18 7.87 0.81 17.28
C ARG A 18 9.33 0.66 17.71
N ASP A 19 9.59 -0.24 18.65
CA ASP A 19 10.96 -0.51 19.13
C ASP A 19 11.86 -0.98 17.97
N PHE A 20 11.37 -1.87 17.12
CA PHE A 20 12.10 -2.30 15.93
C PHE A 20 12.34 -1.14 14.94
N VAL A 21 11.36 -0.28 14.73
CA VAL A 21 11.48 0.90 13.85
C VAL A 21 12.53 1.87 14.39
N GLU A 22 12.48 2.19 15.67
CA GLU A 22 13.42 3.15 16.29
C GLU A 22 14.84 2.58 16.35
N ALA A 23 15.00 1.32 16.70
CA ALA A 23 16.31 0.70 16.90
C ALA A 23 17.01 0.31 15.58
N GLU A 24 16.26 -0.16 14.59
CA GLU A 24 16.88 -0.76 13.41
C GLU A 24 16.52 -0.06 12.08
N ILE A 25 15.28 0.37 11.88
CA ILE A 25 14.87 0.94 10.59
C ILE A 25 15.31 2.40 10.46
N LYS A 26 14.94 3.27 11.39
CA LYS A 26 15.24 4.71 11.30
C LYS A 26 16.74 5.01 11.17
N PRO A 27 17.66 4.37 11.92
CA PRO A 27 19.09 4.65 11.78
C PRO A 27 19.62 4.41 10.37
N VAL A 28 19.05 3.45 9.66
CA VAL A 28 19.42 3.14 8.27
C VAL A 28 18.63 4.00 7.28
N ALA A 29 17.31 4.10 7.45
CA ALA A 29 16.43 4.81 6.52
C ALA A 29 16.68 6.32 6.49
N LEU A 30 17.08 6.91 7.61
CA LEU A 30 17.37 8.34 7.76
C LEU A 30 18.87 8.66 7.70
N HIS A 31 19.71 7.68 7.37
CA HIS A 31 21.13 7.97 7.17
C HIS A 31 21.30 8.99 6.02
N PRO A 32 22.17 10.03 6.16
CA PRO A 32 22.33 11.09 5.16
C PRO A 32 22.56 10.58 3.73
N ASP A 33 23.27 9.47 3.55
CA ASP A 33 23.50 8.87 2.24
C ASP A 33 22.24 8.29 1.60
N ARG A 34 21.19 8.07 2.39
CA ARG A 34 19.89 7.55 1.94
C ARG A 34 18.82 8.61 1.77
N LEU A 35 19.07 9.84 2.16
CA LEU A 35 18.09 10.92 2.07
C LEU A 35 17.89 11.47 0.65
N GLN A 36 18.55 10.85 -0.35
CA GLN A 36 18.28 11.10 -1.76
C GLN A 36 16.89 10.54 -2.13
N PRO A 37 15.93 11.38 -2.52
CA PRO A 37 14.57 10.91 -2.80
C PRO A 37 14.49 9.99 -4.02
N PHE A 38 15.50 9.96 -4.89
CA PHE A 38 15.42 9.32 -6.20
C PHE A 38 16.19 8.00 -6.31
N GLU A 39 17.12 7.72 -5.41
CA GLU A 39 17.99 6.53 -5.47
C GLU A 39 17.99 5.77 -4.15
N LYS A 40 16.82 5.27 -3.75
CA LYS A 40 16.70 4.45 -2.54
C LYS A 40 16.59 2.98 -2.92
N PRO A 41 17.62 2.16 -2.74
CA PRO A 41 17.42 0.71 -2.78
C PRO A 41 16.50 0.28 -1.63
N LEU A 42 15.66 -0.71 -1.88
CA LEU A 42 14.86 -1.35 -0.84
C LEU A 42 15.79 -1.87 0.27
N LEU A 43 15.37 -1.69 1.52
CA LEU A 43 16.08 -2.20 2.70
C LEU A 43 15.88 -3.71 2.87
N ALA A 44 16.47 -4.51 1.97
CA ALA A 44 16.20 -5.95 1.86
C ALA A 44 16.49 -6.72 3.15
N ASP A 45 17.60 -6.42 3.84
CA ASP A 45 17.94 -7.10 5.10
C ASP A 45 16.96 -6.78 6.23
N LEU A 46 16.45 -5.53 6.28
CA LEU A 46 15.43 -5.15 7.26
C LEU A 46 14.06 -5.70 6.88
N LEU A 47 13.77 -5.86 5.58
CA LEU A 47 12.57 -6.53 5.11
C LEU A 47 12.56 -8.00 5.53
N ASP A 48 13.70 -8.70 5.41
CA ASP A 48 13.86 -10.08 5.85
C ASP A 48 13.67 -10.19 7.38
N LYS A 49 14.26 -9.28 8.17
CA LYS A 49 14.05 -9.24 9.63
C LYS A 49 12.59 -9.00 10.01
N ALA A 50 11.93 -8.04 9.37
CA ALA A 50 10.52 -7.75 9.60
C ALA A 50 9.63 -8.96 9.23
N ALA A 51 9.98 -9.71 8.18
CA ALA A 51 9.30 -10.94 7.81
C ALA A 51 9.49 -12.04 8.87
N GLN A 52 10.69 -12.18 9.46
CA GLN A 52 10.96 -13.11 10.57
C GLN A 52 10.18 -12.76 11.84
N MET A 53 9.86 -11.48 12.05
CA MET A 53 8.96 -11.03 13.13
C MET A 53 7.48 -11.34 12.85
N GLY A 54 7.14 -11.97 11.72
CA GLY A 54 5.76 -12.29 11.34
C GLY A 54 5.00 -11.15 10.66
N LEU A 55 5.62 -10.00 10.40
CA LEU A 55 4.92 -8.83 9.82
C LEU A 55 4.47 -9.06 8.38
N ARG A 56 5.09 -10.00 7.66
CA ARG A 56 4.69 -10.43 6.32
C ARG A 56 3.40 -11.27 6.31
N THR A 57 3.14 -11.99 7.41
CA THR A 57 1.97 -12.86 7.60
C THR A 57 0.98 -12.29 8.62
N LEU A 58 1.07 -11.00 8.92
CA LEU A 58 0.32 -10.33 10.00
C LEU A 58 -1.20 -10.58 9.91
N ALA A 59 -1.82 -10.36 8.74
CA ALA A 59 -3.26 -10.52 8.55
C ALA A 59 -3.69 -11.97 8.20
N LEU A 60 -2.73 -12.86 7.91
CA LEU A 60 -3.01 -14.26 7.63
C LEU A 60 -3.54 -14.95 8.90
N SER A 61 -4.53 -15.83 8.78
CA SER A 61 -5.09 -16.53 9.92
C SER A 61 -4.06 -17.36 10.70
N GLU A 62 -4.27 -17.53 12.00
CA GLU A 62 -3.41 -18.35 12.86
C GLU A 62 -3.28 -19.80 12.37
N ASP A 63 -4.40 -20.40 11.93
CA ASP A 63 -4.45 -21.74 11.32
C ASP A 63 -3.59 -21.87 10.07
N ALA A 64 -3.34 -20.76 9.39
CA ALA A 64 -2.46 -20.68 8.22
C ALA A 64 -1.00 -20.32 8.55
N GLY A 65 -0.69 -20.08 9.84
CA GLY A 65 0.64 -19.70 10.30
C GLY A 65 0.90 -18.19 10.28
N GLY A 66 -0.14 -17.38 10.36
CA GLY A 66 -0.07 -15.93 10.54
C GLY A 66 -0.41 -15.50 11.97
N ALA A 67 -0.56 -14.18 12.18
CA ALA A 67 -0.95 -13.61 13.47
C ALA A 67 -2.47 -13.36 13.58
N GLY A 68 -3.24 -13.55 12.52
CA GLY A 68 -4.70 -13.34 12.53
C GLY A 68 -5.12 -11.89 12.80
N ALA A 69 -4.25 -10.93 12.57
CA ALA A 69 -4.52 -9.53 12.87
C ALA A 69 -5.70 -9.00 12.06
N ASP A 70 -6.65 -8.36 12.73
CA ASP A 70 -7.75 -7.66 12.10
C ASP A 70 -7.30 -6.40 11.33
N GLY A 71 -8.23 -5.74 10.66
CA GLY A 71 -7.93 -4.54 9.88
C GLY A 71 -7.40 -3.39 10.73
N LEU A 72 -7.91 -3.22 11.96
CA LEU A 72 -7.46 -2.17 12.87
C LEU A 72 -6.03 -2.44 13.36
N THR A 73 -5.75 -3.66 13.82
CA THR A 73 -4.40 -4.08 14.26
C THR A 73 -3.39 -3.94 13.13
N SER A 74 -3.78 -4.36 11.91
CA SER A 74 -2.96 -4.18 10.71
C SER A 74 -2.64 -2.71 10.45
N CYS A 75 -3.61 -1.79 10.58
CA CYS A 75 -3.37 -0.35 10.42
C CYS A 75 -2.45 0.22 11.50
N ILE A 76 -2.58 -0.21 12.76
CA ILE A 76 -1.71 0.21 13.86
C ILE A 76 -0.25 -0.16 13.55
N VAL A 77 -0.02 -1.40 13.15
CA VAL A 77 1.32 -1.90 12.77
C VAL A 77 1.87 -1.16 11.56
N MET A 78 1.05 -0.92 10.54
CA MET A 78 1.48 -0.23 9.32
C MET A 78 1.79 1.26 9.57
N GLU A 79 1.13 1.92 10.52
CA GLU A 79 1.49 3.28 10.94
C GLU A 79 2.89 3.31 11.57
N GLU A 80 3.23 2.36 12.44
CA GLU A 80 4.57 2.28 13.04
C GLU A 80 5.65 2.02 11.98
N LEU A 81 5.44 1.05 11.08
CA LEU A 81 6.38 0.76 9.99
C LEU A 81 6.56 1.95 9.06
N GLY A 82 5.46 2.65 8.71
CA GLY A 82 5.46 3.83 7.85
C GLY A 82 6.26 5.00 8.44
N ALA A 83 6.31 5.11 9.76
CA ALA A 83 7.15 6.10 10.44
C ALA A 83 8.65 5.78 10.35
N GLY A 84 9.01 4.54 10.02
CA GLY A 84 10.38 4.12 9.77
C GLY A 84 10.78 4.22 8.31
N ASP A 85 10.13 3.43 7.46
CA ASP A 85 10.39 3.42 6.01
C ASP A 85 9.13 2.98 5.25
N VAL A 86 8.62 3.87 4.40
CA VAL A 86 7.38 3.67 3.64
C VAL A 86 7.49 2.57 2.58
N ASP A 87 8.69 2.33 2.05
CA ASP A 87 8.91 1.30 1.03
C ASP A 87 8.84 -0.10 1.64
N LEU A 88 9.49 -0.28 2.79
CA LEU A 88 9.43 -1.51 3.56
C LEU A 88 8.00 -1.79 4.03
N ALA A 89 7.33 -0.78 4.60
CA ALA A 89 5.94 -0.88 5.05
C ALA A 89 5.00 -1.26 3.90
N SER A 90 5.17 -0.66 2.71
CA SER A 90 4.34 -0.96 1.53
C SER A 90 4.51 -2.41 1.06
N VAL A 91 5.73 -2.94 1.04
CA VAL A 91 5.98 -4.34 0.65
C VAL A 91 5.29 -5.31 1.62
N LEU A 92 5.44 -5.08 2.92
CA LEU A 92 4.86 -5.93 3.96
C LEU A 92 3.34 -5.84 3.98
N GLY A 93 2.77 -4.64 3.96
CA GLY A 93 1.34 -4.41 4.00
C GLY A 93 0.61 -5.06 2.82
N GLN A 94 1.13 -4.86 1.61
CA GLN A 94 0.57 -5.51 0.42
C GLN A 94 0.67 -7.03 0.47
N THR A 95 1.82 -7.57 0.90
CA THR A 95 2.00 -9.01 1.02
C THR A 95 1.05 -9.60 2.06
N SER A 96 0.95 -8.99 3.24
CA SER A 96 0.09 -9.44 4.33
C SER A 96 -1.39 -9.43 3.94
N THR A 97 -1.87 -8.32 3.37
CA THR A 97 -3.27 -8.22 2.89
C THR A 97 -3.57 -9.26 1.81
N LEU A 98 -2.69 -9.37 0.82
CA LEU A 98 -2.89 -10.31 -0.28
C LEU A 98 -2.82 -11.77 0.19
N ALA A 99 -1.99 -12.08 1.19
CA ALA A 99 -1.92 -13.40 1.80
C ALA A 99 -3.25 -13.79 2.46
N HIS A 100 -3.84 -12.89 3.27
CA HIS A 100 -5.16 -13.11 3.84
C HIS A 100 -6.22 -13.34 2.75
N ILE A 101 -6.27 -12.49 1.72
CA ILE A 101 -7.24 -12.63 0.64
C ILE A 101 -7.08 -13.97 -0.09
N LEU A 102 -5.86 -14.36 -0.43
CA LEU A 102 -5.60 -15.57 -1.20
C LEU A 102 -5.80 -16.85 -0.37
N PHE A 103 -5.09 -16.96 0.74
CA PHE A 103 -5.01 -18.21 1.47
C PHE A 103 -6.19 -18.45 2.39
N ASP A 104 -6.78 -17.40 2.97
CA ASP A 104 -7.91 -17.57 3.89
C ASP A 104 -9.26 -17.55 3.17
N ARG A 105 -9.36 -16.89 1.98
CA ARG A 105 -10.67 -16.62 1.37
C ARG A 105 -10.88 -17.18 -0.04
N LEU A 106 -9.87 -17.16 -0.91
CA LEU A 106 -10.07 -17.39 -2.33
C LEU A 106 -9.54 -18.73 -2.84
N MET A 107 -8.42 -19.22 -2.30
CA MET A 107 -7.81 -20.45 -2.78
C MET A 107 -8.64 -21.70 -2.40
N THR A 108 -8.71 -22.66 -3.34
CA THR A 108 -9.23 -23.99 -3.02
C THR A 108 -8.28 -24.71 -2.05
N PRO A 109 -8.76 -25.76 -1.33
CA PRO A 109 -7.89 -26.55 -0.46
C PRO A 109 -6.65 -27.10 -1.16
N GLU A 110 -6.77 -27.51 -2.43
CA GLU A 110 -5.66 -28.03 -3.25
C GLU A 110 -4.63 -26.93 -3.57
N GLN A 111 -5.10 -25.73 -3.95
CA GLN A 111 -4.25 -24.58 -4.20
C GLN A 111 -3.54 -24.15 -2.90
N ARG A 112 -4.29 -24.07 -1.80
CA ARG A 112 -3.74 -23.74 -0.48
C ARG A 112 -2.67 -24.75 -0.07
N LYS A 113 -2.90 -26.06 -0.22
CA LYS A 113 -1.91 -27.11 0.06
C LYS A 113 -0.64 -26.95 -0.79
N ARG A 114 -0.76 -26.46 -2.02
CA ARG A 114 0.38 -26.26 -2.94
C ARG A 114 1.21 -25.01 -2.62
N PHE A 115 0.56 -23.89 -2.32
CA PHE A 115 1.21 -22.59 -2.24
C PHE A 115 1.50 -22.10 -0.82
N LEU A 116 0.63 -22.40 0.16
CA LEU A 116 0.77 -21.90 1.53
C LEU A 116 2.05 -22.36 2.22
N PRO A 117 2.48 -23.65 2.14
CA PRO A 117 3.73 -24.06 2.79
C PRO A 117 4.95 -23.34 2.25
N LYS A 118 4.97 -23.02 0.95
CA LYS A 118 6.06 -22.26 0.32
C LYS A 118 6.06 -20.79 0.81
N PHE A 119 4.88 -20.24 0.99
CA PHE A 119 4.72 -18.88 1.47
C PHE A 119 5.15 -18.77 2.93
N VAL A 120 4.63 -19.59 3.81
CA VAL A 120 4.94 -19.51 5.25
C VAL A 120 6.39 -19.89 5.55
N GLY A 121 6.92 -20.92 4.88
CA GLY A 121 8.26 -21.43 5.12
C GLY A 121 9.42 -20.62 4.52
N ASN A 122 9.15 -19.46 3.92
CA ASN A 122 10.19 -18.63 3.30
C ASN A 122 9.92 -17.15 3.51
N ASP A 123 10.69 -16.48 4.36
CA ASP A 123 10.57 -15.08 4.72
C ASP A 123 10.70 -14.12 3.51
N ARG A 124 11.39 -14.56 2.45
CA ARG A 124 11.54 -13.83 1.18
C ARG A 124 10.43 -14.13 0.16
N TYR A 125 9.37 -14.82 0.57
CA TYR A 125 8.27 -15.14 -0.32
C TYR A 125 7.21 -14.02 -0.24
N HIS A 126 7.39 -12.98 -1.05
CA HIS A 126 6.38 -11.92 -1.19
C HIS A 126 5.39 -12.23 -2.31
N LEU A 127 4.28 -11.51 -2.29
CA LEU A 127 3.15 -11.64 -3.22
C LEU A 127 2.98 -10.36 -4.02
N ALA A 128 2.50 -10.49 -5.25
CA ALA A 128 2.14 -9.36 -6.08
C ALA A 128 0.79 -9.58 -6.77
N SER A 129 -0.04 -8.55 -6.81
CA SER A 129 -1.24 -8.51 -7.64
C SER A 129 -0.91 -7.81 -8.95
N ALA A 130 -1.07 -8.51 -10.07
CA ALA A 130 -0.71 -8.09 -11.40
C ALA A 130 -1.97 -8.01 -12.26
N GLY A 131 -2.60 -6.84 -12.29
CA GLY A 131 -3.82 -6.64 -13.06
C GLY A 131 -4.17 -5.16 -13.14
N ARG A 132 -5.05 -4.85 -14.08
CA ARG A 132 -5.76 -3.58 -14.12
C ARG A 132 -7.20 -3.84 -13.75
N ASP A 133 -7.77 -2.98 -12.93
CA ASP A 133 -9.20 -2.93 -12.77
C ASP A 133 -9.79 -2.00 -13.83
N PRO A 134 -10.58 -2.53 -14.79
CA PRO A 134 -11.23 -1.69 -15.79
C PRO A 134 -12.21 -0.68 -15.18
N GLY A 135 -12.72 -0.97 -13.97
CA GLY A 135 -13.68 -0.11 -13.25
C GLY A 135 -13.06 0.94 -12.34
N ALA A 136 -11.77 0.83 -12.04
CA ALA A 136 -11.11 1.70 -11.07
C ALA A 136 -10.76 3.10 -11.57
N GLY A 137 -11.07 3.45 -12.80
CA GLY A 137 -10.81 4.80 -13.34
C GLY A 137 -9.33 5.22 -13.41
N TRP A 138 -8.42 4.31 -13.17
CA TRP A 138 -6.99 4.49 -12.94
C TRP A 138 -6.19 4.71 -14.21
N CYS A 139 -6.52 5.74 -14.94
CA CYS A 139 -5.71 6.14 -16.08
C CYS A 139 -4.41 6.86 -15.70
N TYR A 140 -4.24 7.25 -14.43
CA TYR A 140 -3.07 8.01 -14.00
C TYR A 140 -1.80 7.18 -13.89
N HIS A 141 -1.93 5.89 -13.67
CA HIS A 141 -0.78 4.98 -13.69
C HIS A 141 -0.55 4.34 -15.07
N ARG A 142 -0.97 5.00 -16.13
CA ARG A 142 -0.29 4.83 -17.41
C ARG A 142 0.98 5.71 -17.41
N PRO A 143 2.08 5.32 -16.77
CA PRO A 143 3.34 5.86 -17.16
C PRO A 143 3.42 5.50 -18.62
N LEU A 144 3.43 6.52 -19.49
CA LEU A 144 3.68 6.44 -20.90
C LEU A 144 3.63 5.00 -21.36
N ALA A 145 2.44 4.51 -21.75
CA ALA A 145 2.30 3.13 -22.19
C ALA A 145 3.41 2.96 -23.23
N ALA A 146 4.40 2.16 -22.92
CA ALA A 146 5.38 1.79 -23.91
C ALA A 146 4.56 1.33 -25.09
N GLU A 147 4.71 2.00 -26.25
CA GLU A 147 3.95 1.68 -27.45
C GLU A 147 3.93 0.16 -27.59
N GLY A 148 2.76 -0.47 -27.57
CA GLY A 148 2.58 -1.90 -27.68
C GLY A 148 2.35 -2.70 -26.37
N ALA A 149 2.21 -2.08 -25.19
CA ALA A 149 1.84 -2.80 -23.98
C ALA A 149 0.33 -3.11 -23.99
N ALA A 150 -0.03 -4.31 -24.42
CA ALA A 150 -1.39 -4.83 -24.32
C ALA A 150 -1.63 -5.41 -22.91
N ASP A 151 -2.84 -5.20 -22.37
CA ASP A 151 -3.26 -5.89 -21.12
C ASP A 151 -3.05 -7.39 -21.25
N PRO A 152 -2.71 -8.11 -20.18
CA PRO A 152 -2.54 -9.54 -20.23
C PRO A 152 -3.78 -10.25 -20.80
N VAL A 153 -3.56 -11.11 -21.78
CA VAL A 153 -4.57 -12.01 -22.36
C VAL A 153 -4.16 -13.44 -22.02
N ALA A 154 -5.09 -14.25 -21.56
CA ALA A 154 -4.87 -15.65 -21.28
C ALA A 154 -5.78 -16.51 -22.16
N VAL A 155 -5.20 -17.51 -22.84
CA VAL A 155 -5.92 -18.46 -23.69
C VAL A 155 -5.72 -19.85 -23.14
N LYS A 156 -6.80 -20.60 -23.01
CA LYS A 156 -6.73 -22.00 -22.60
C LYS A 156 -6.30 -22.88 -23.77
N GLN A 157 -5.21 -23.61 -23.60
CA GLN A 157 -4.65 -24.53 -24.60
C GLN A 157 -4.36 -25.88 -23.93
N GLY A 158 -5.12 -26.89 -24.28
CA GLY A 158 -5.01 -28.20 -23.62
C GLY A 158 -5.35 -28.10 -22.12
N GLY A 159 -4.42 -28.53 -21.25
CA GLY A 159 -4.55 -28.47 -19.80
C GLY A 159 -3.90 -27.23 -19.16
N GLU A 160 -3.56 -26.19 -19.94
CA GLU A 160 -2.80 -25.03 -19.50
C GLU A 160 -3.47 -23.72 -19.90
N TRP A 161 -3.14 -22.65 -19.20
CA TRP A 161 -3.33 -21.26 -19.60
C TRP A 161 -2.06 -20.69 -20.19
N VAL A 162 -2.16 -20.06 -21.36
CA VAL A 162 -1.05 -19.35 -22.01
C VAL A 162 -1.31 -17.87 -21.90
N ILE A 163 -0.42 -17.16 -21.19
CA ILE A 163 -0.56 -15.73 -20.88
C ILE A 163 0.42 -14.94 -21.74
N ASN A 164 -0.10 -13.91 -22.41
CA ASN A 164 0.68 -12.94 -23.20
C ASN A 164 0.26 -11.52 -22.86
N GLY A 165 1.23 -10.58 -22.85
CA GLY A 165 0.99 -9.17 -22.58
C GLY A 165 2.03 -8.55 -21.67
N ALA A 166 1.78 -7.31 -21.25
CA ALA A 166 2.68 -6.61 -20.36
C ALA A 166 1.89 -5.63 -19.47
N LEU A 167 2.34 -5.54 -18.23
CA LEU A 167 1.90 -4.51 -17.29
C LEU A 167 3.08 -3.55 -17.07
N PRO A 168 2.89 -2.24 -17.25
CA PRO A 168 3.96 -1.26 -17.09
C PRO A 168 4.44 -1.17 -15.64
N PHE A 169 3.55 -1.44 -14.70
CA PHE A 169 3.84 -1.43 -13.26
C PHE A 169 3.03 -2.49 -12.53
N VAL A 170 3.69 -3.19 -11.63
CA VAL A 170 3.11 -4.15 -10.68
C VAL A 170 3.81 -3.93 -9.35
N ALA A 171 3.06 -3.59 -8.31
CA ALA A 171 3.60 -3.42 -6.97
C ALA A 171 4.19 -4.75 -6.46
N ASN A 172 5.27 -4.70 -5.69
CA ASN A 172 6.03 -5.84 -5.20
C ASN A 172 6.67 -6.74 -6.27
N ALA A 173 6.62 -6.38 -7.55
CA ALA A 173 7.09 -7.27 -8.63
C ALA A 173 8.54 -7.73 -8.48
N THR A 174 9.45 -6.88 -7.95
CA THR A 174 10.87 -7.23 -7.82
C THR A 174 11.13 -8.28 -6.75
N VAL A 175 10.30 -8.37 -5.72
CA VAL A 175 10.45 -9.29 -4.58
C VAL A 175 9.46 -10.46 -4.60
N ALA A 176 8.37 -10.37 -5.36
CA ALA A 176 7.32 -11.38 -5.40
C ALA A 176 7.81 -12.74 -5.91
N LYS A 177 7.34 -13.81 -5.27
CA LYS A 177 7.53 -15.20 -5.68
C LYS A 177 6.26 -15.82 -6.26
N LEU A 178 5.09 -15.21 -6.02
CA LEU A 178 3.82 -15.58 -6.62
C LEU A 178 3.11 -14.31 -7.10
N PHE A 179 2.69 -14.33 -8.35
CA PHE A 179 1.89 -13.27 -8.97
C PHE A 179 0.44 -13.73 -9.10
N VAL A 180 -0.48 -12.87 -8.74
CA VAL A 180 -1.90 -13.03 -8.98
C VAL A 180 -2.26 -12.20 -10.20
N VAL A 181 -2.31 -12.85 -11.35
CA VAL A 181 -2.42 -12.17 -12.66
C VAL A 181 -3.87 -12.11 -13.07
N GLN A 182 -4.35 -10.89 -13.33
CA GLN A 182 -5.66 -10.67 -13.95
C GLN A 182 -5.47 -10.52 -15.47
N ALA A 183 -6.09 -11.39 -16.23
CA ALA A 183 -5.98 -11.42 -17.68
C ALA A 183 -7.36 -11.51 -18.34
N ARG A 184 -7.50 -10.96 -19.53
CA ARG A 184 -8.68 -11.15 -20.36
C ARG A 184 -8.60 -12.53 -21.00
N THR A 185 -9.70 -13.30 -20.91
CA THR A 185 -9.82 -14.60 -21.60
C THR A 185 -10.73 -14.55 -22.81
N ASP A 186 -11.61 -13.56 -22.88
CA ASP A 186 -12.50 -13.30 -24.02
C ASP A 186 -12.42 -11.81 -24.38
N PRO A 187 -11.88 -11.43 -25.55
CA PRO A 187 -11.79 -10.02 -25.95
C PRO A 187 -13.14 -9.33 -26.13
N LYS A 188 -14.24 -10.10 -26.22
CA LYS A 188 -15.61 -9.57 -26.34
C LYS A 188 -16.33 -9.40 -25.01
N LYS A 189 -15.74 -9.88 -23.90
CA LYS A 189 -16.31 -9.78 -22.57
C LYS A 189 -15.43 -8.90 -21.69
N SER A 190 -16.05 -8.11 -20.83
CA SER A 190 -15.39 -7.27 -19.85
C SER A 190 -14.78 -8.05 -18.67
N GLY A 191 -15.10 -9.34 -18.53
CA GLY A 191 -14.66 -10.16 -17.40
C GLY A 191 -13.18 -10.49 -17.45
N LEU A 192 -12.53 -10.35 -16.29
CA LEU A 192 -11.15 -10.79 -16.06
C LEU A 192 -11.12 -12.20 -15.48
N THR A 193 -10.05 -12.92 -15.79
CA THR A 193 -9.73 -14.22 -15.20
C THR A 193 -8.49 -14.08 -14.34
N THR A 194 -8.54 -14.58 -13.12
CA THR A 194 -7.41 -14.50 -12.18
C THR A 194 -6.63 -15.80 -12.18
N LEU A 195 -5.31 -15.69 -12.41
CA LEU A 195 -4.39 -16.83 -12.51
C LEU A 195 -3.23 -16.69 -11.52
N LEU A 196 -2.88 -17.81 -10.88
CA LEU A 196 -1.72 -17.90 -9.99
C LEU A 196 -0.47 -18.22 -10.82
N VAL A 197 0.49 -17.31 -10.86
CA VAL A 197 1.71 -17.43 -11.68
C VAL A 197 2.95 -17.38 -10.77
N PRO A 198 3.63 -18.51 -10.51
CA PRO A 198 4.91 -18.51 -9.80
C PRO A 198 5.98 -17.69 -10.55
N ARG A 199 6.90 -17.09 -9.80
CA ARG A 199 7.98 -16.25 -10.34
C ARG A 199 8.88 -16.97 -11.33
N ASP A 200 9.11 -18.25 -11.13
CA ASP A 200 9.96 -19.13 -11.94
C ASP A 200 9.24 -19.71 -13.17
N THR A 201 8.00 -19.28 -13.45
CA THR A 201 7.27 -19.69 -14.65
C THR A 201 7.97 -19.19 -15.91
N GLY A 202 8.26 -20.08 -16.85
CA GLY A 202 8.83 -19.70 -18.14
C GLY A 202 7.96 -18.68 -18.86
N GLY A 203 8.59 -17.66 -19.46
CA GLY A 203 7.88 -16.60 -20.16
C GLY A 203 7.42 -15.43 -19.26
N LEU A 204 7.56 -15.50 -17.94
CA LEU A 204 7.40 -14.37 -17.05
C LEU A 204 8.74 -13.64 -16.90
N ALA A 205 8.73 -12.33 -17.17
CA ALA A 205 9.90 -11.47 -16.95
C ALA A 205 9.50 -10.23 -16.15
N VAL A 206 10.26 -9.92 -15.12
CA VAL A 206 10.16 -8.66 -14.37
C VAL A 206 11.25 -7.75 -14.87
N ARG A 207 10.86 -6.57 -15.32
CA ARG A 207 11.81 -5.56 -15.79
C ARG A 207 12.40 -4.84 -14.58
N GLU A 208 13.64 -4.40 -14.72
CA GLU A 208 14.20 -3.38 -13.82
C GLU A 208 13.22 -2.19 -13.75
N PRO A 209 13.07 -1.55 -12.58
CA PRO A 209 12.28 -0.33 -12.46
C PRO A 209 12.67 0.65 -13.58
N LEU A 210 11.68 1.31 -14.18
CA LEU A 210 11.87 2.14 -15.39
C LEU A 210 13.07 3.08 -15.25
N LYS A 211 14.17 2.69 -15.83
CA LYS A 211 15.31 3.57 -16.12
C LYS A 211 15.07 4.45 -17.36
N ALA A 212 13.87 4.43 -17.94
CA ALA A 212 13.67 4.88 -19.32
C ALA A 212 13.29 6.35 -19.50
N VAL A 213 12.92 7.10 -18.45
CA VAL A 213 12.55 8.51 -18.60
C VAL A 213 13.28 9.34 -17.57
N GLY A 214 14.57 9.64 -17.85
CA GLY A 214 15.37 10.44 -16.96
C GLY A 214 15.50 9.85 -15.57
N GLU A 215 15.31 8.59 -15.44
CA GLU A 215 15.69 7.58 -14.43
C GLU A 215 15.68 7.96 -12.95
N SER A 216 15.37 9.19 -12.64
CA SER A 216 15.63 9.77 -11.32
C SER A 216 14.36 10.03 -10.52
N ILE A 217 13.16 9.79 -11.09
CA ILE A 217 11.91 10.10 -10.38
C ILE A 217 11.25 8.80 -9.93
N ARG A 218 11.31 8.56 -8.65
CA ARG A 218 10.57 7.50 -8.00
C ARG A 218 9.15 7.99 -7.72
N TRP A 219 8.19 7.47 -8.46
CA TRP A 219 6.78 7.86 -8.39
C TRP A 219 5.91 6.84 -7.64
N HIS A 220 6.51 5.82 -7.04
CA HIS A 220 5.82 4.77 -6.27
C HIS A 220 6.60 4.40 -5.02
N HIS A 221 5.91 3.80 -4.06
CA HIS A 221 6.52 3.17 -2.90
C HIS A 221 6.67 1.66 -3.09
N GLY A 222 7.55 1.05 -2.27
CA GLY A 222 7.80 -0.38 -2.25
C GLY A 222 8.67 -0.88 -3.40
N ALA A 223 8.43 -2.11 -3.82
CA ALA A 223 9.27 -2.90 -4.72
C ALA A 223 8.60 -3.14 -6.09
N GLY A 224 8.05 -2.08 -6.68
CA GLY A 224 7.33 -2.16 -7.95
C GLY A 224 8.24 -2.24 -9.17
N ALA A 225 7.75 -2.88 -10.24
CA ALA A 225 8.41 -2.95 -11.55
C ALA A 225 7.42 -3.32 -12.66
N GLY A 226 7.83 -3.17 -13.92
CA GLY A 226 7.09 -3.69 -15.06
C GLY A 226 7.17 -5.22 -15.14
N VAL A 227 6.09 -5.85 -15.59
CA VAL A 227 6.01 -7.30 -15.78
C VAL A 227 5.59 -7.62 -17.20
N THR A 228 6.25 -8.59 -17.83
CA THR A 228 5.95 -9.05 -19.19
C THR A 228 5.68 -10.55 -19.19
N PHE A 229 4.69 -10.96 -19.93
CA PHE A 229 4.30 -12.33 -20.18
C PHE A 229 4.49 -12.63 -21.66
N LYS A 230 5.29 -13.64 -21.99
CA LYS A 230 5.53 -14.12 -23.35
C LYS A 230 5.40 -15.63 -23.38
N ASP A 231 4.28 -16.13 -23.92
CA ASP A 231 3.93 -17.55 -23.89
C ASP A 231 4.10 -18.17 -22.49
N CYS A 232 3.71 -17.39 -21.47
CA CYS A 232 3.81 -17.79 -20.08
C CYS A 232 2.73 -18.83 -19.76
N ARG A 233 3.15 -20.07 -19.44
CA ARG A 233 2.25 -21.20 -19.29
C ARG A 233 2.10 -21.59 -17.84
N VAL A 234 0.85 -21.72 -17.41
CA VAL A 234 0.50 -22.25 -16.08
C VAL A 234 -0.55 -23.33 -16.20
N PRO A 235 -0.56 -24.37 -15.33
CA PRO A 235 -1.57 -25.40 -15.30
C PRO A 235 -2.98 -24.83 -15.17
N ALA A 236 -3.98 -25.54 -15.70
CA ALA A 236 -5.38 -25.11 -15.66
C ALA A 236 -5.89 -24.92 -14.21
N ASP A 237 -5.37 -25.69 -13.26
CA ASP A 237 -5.72 -25.62 -11.82
C ASP A 237 -5.10 -24.43 -11.07
N HIS A 238 -4.31 -23.60 -11.76
CA HIS A 238 -3.88 -22.29 -11.27
C HIS A 238 -4.94 -21.19 -11.43
N LEU A 239 -6.12 -21.51 -11.99
CA LEU A 239 -7.26 -20.61 -12.04
C LEU A 239 -7.78 -20.34 -10.61
N LEU A 240 -7.78 -19.07 -10.19
CA LEU A 240 -8.36 -18.63 -8.93
C LEU A 240 -9.81 -18.20 -9.17
N GLY A 241 -10.77 -18.90 -8.55
CA GLY A 241 -12.20 -18.67 -8.77
C GLY A 241 -12.70 -19.22 -10.10
N LYS A 242 -13.43 -18.42 -10.88
CA LYS A 242 -14.04 -18.81 -12.16
C LYS A 242 -13.55 -17.94 -13.30
N GLU A 243 -13.49 -18.53 -14.50
CA GLU A 243 -13.15 -17.83 -15.73
C GLU A 243 -14.13 -16.68 -15.99
N GLY A 244 -13.58 -15.49 -16.29
CA GLY A 244 -14.33 -14.28 -16.58
C GLY A 244 -15.02 -13.63 -15.35
N GLN A 245 -14.81 -14.17 -14.15
CA GLN A 245 -15.37 -13.66 -12.90
C GLN A 245 -14.31 -13.30 -11.86
N GLY A 246 -13.05 -13.26 -12.28
CA GLY A 246 -11.92 -12.97 -11.41
C GLY A 246 -11.63 -11.48 -11.36
N SER A 247 -12.02 -10.83 -10.28
CA SER A 247 -11.48 -9.50 -9.95
C SER A 247 -11.11 -9.50 -8.47
N LEU A 248 -9.83 -9.32 -8.19
CA LEU A 248 -9.33 -9.04 -6.83
C LEU A 248 -9.63 -7.60 -6.43
N ALA A 249 -9.94 -6.75 -7.41
CA ALA A 249 -10.15 -5.34 -7.21
C ALA A 249 -11.62 -4.97 -6.90
N HIS A 250 -12.54 -5.92 -7.01
CA HIS A 250 -13.95 -5.68 -6.72
C HIS A 250 -14.34 -6.26 -5.36
N GLY A 251 -14.91 -5.42 -4.51
CA GLY A 251 -15.53 -5.81 -3.25
C GLY A 251 -14.73 -5.46 -1.99
N ALA A 252 -15.22 -5.93 -0.86
CA ALA A 252 -14.69 -5.62 0.47
C ALA A 252 -13.22 -6.04 0.66
N ASP A 253 -12.76 -7.06 -0.06
CA ASP A 253 -11.38 -7.55 0.07
C ASP A 253 -10.36 -6.59 -0.55
N ALA A 254 -10.67 -6.02 -1.72
CA ALA A 254 -9.81 -5.00 -2.33
C ALA A 254 -9.77 -3.72 -1.48
N ALA A 255 -10.90 -3.35 -0.89
CA ALA A 255 -11.02 -2.18 -0.02
C ALA A 255 -10.13 -2.25 1.24
N ARG A 256 -9.74 -3.46 1.70
CA ARG A 256 -8.89 -3.67 2.89
C ARG A 256 -7.50 -3.05 2.76
N SER A 257 -6.96 -2.92 1.56
CA SER A 257 -5.64 -2.31 1.35
C SER A 257 -5.63 -0.81 1.60
N LEU A 258 -6.73 -0.09 1.34
CA LEU A 258 -6.75 1.37 1.39
C LEU A 258 -6.52 1.96 2.79
N PRO A 259 -7.17 1.48 3.87
CA PRO A 259 -6.85 1.94 5.23
C PRO A 259 -5.40 1.64 5.63
N GLN A 260 -4.82 0.52 5.19
CA GLN A 260 -3.42 0.19 5.48
C GLN A 260 -2.45 1.12 4.75
N ILE A 261 -2.70 1.43 3.47
CA ILE A 261 -1.91 2.42 2.71
C ILE A 261 -2.02 3.81 3.38
N ALA A 262 -3.23 4.19 3.82
CA ALA A 262 -3.42 5.42 4.57
C ALA A 262 -2.65 5.41 5.91
N ALA A 263 -2.61 4.29 6.62
CA ALA A 263 -1.86 4.14 7.86
C ALA A 263 -0.34 4.26 7.65
N ILE A 264 0.21 3.68 6.59
CA ILE A 264 1.62 3.86 6.21
C ILE A 264 1.93 5.34 5.97
N ASN A 265 1.08 6.03 5.22
CA ASN A 265 1.22 7.45 4.96
C ASN A 265 1.08 8.30 6.25
N LEU A 266 0.15 7.93 7.14
CA LEU A 266 0.02 8.56 8.45
C LEU A 266 1.31 8.43 9.28
N GLY A 267 1.94 7.26 9.26
CA GLY A 267 3.25 7.02 9.88
C GLY A 267 4.34 7.97 9.36
N LEU A 268 4.38 8.18 8.04
CA LEU A 268 5.25 9.18 7.41
C LEU A 268 4.97 10.59 7.94
N GLY A 269 3.70 10.99 8.00
CA GLY A 269 3.29 12.30 8.53
C GLY A 269 3.68 12.48 9.99
N ARG A 270 3.51 11.43 10.81
CA ARG A 270 3.96 11.42 12.20
C ARG A 270 5.48 11.60 12.31
N ALA A 271 6.26 10.88 11.51
CA ALA A 271 7.72 11.01 11.52
C ALA A 271 8.17 12.43 11.12
N ALA A 272 7.52 13.06 10.15
CA ALA A 272 7.80 14.45 9.78
C ALA A 272 7.45 15.43 10.92
N TYR A 273 6.30 15.22 11.58
CA TYR A 273 5.86 15.99 12.73
C TYR A 273 6.82 15.86 13.91
N ASP A 274 7.20 14.63 14.29
CA ASP A 274 8.10 14.35 15.41
C ASP A 274 9.46 15.03 15.19
N ALA A 275 10.01 14.94 13.97
CA ALA A 275 11.23 15.63 13.61
C ALA A 275 11.11 17.17 13.77
N ALA A 276 9.97 17.76 13.38
CA ALA A 276 9.71 19.19 13.52
C ALA A 276 9.57 19.61 15.00
N VAL A 277 8.91 18.80 15.81
CA VAL A 277 8.78 19.03 17.27
C VAL A 277 10.14 19.01 17.94
N ASP A 278 10.96 17.99 17.67
CA ASP A 278 12.26 17.83 18.31
C ASP A 278 13.23 18.93 17.88
N TYR A 279 13.26 19.28 16.60
CA TYR A 279 14.04 20.41 16.13
C TYR A 279 13.59 21.72 16.78
N SER A 280 12.29 21.96 16.92
CA SER A 280 11.72 23.17 17.49
C SER A 280 12.05 23.35 18.97
N LYS A 281 12.25 22.25 19.72
CA LYS A 281 12.66 22.28 21.14
C LYS A 281 14.11 22.70 21.35
N ILE A 282 14.99 22.48 20.36
CA ILE A 282 16.43 22.73 20.49
C ILE A 282 16.90 23.97 19.70
N ARG A 283 16.22 24.30 18.60
CA ARG A 283 16.60 25.44 17.75
C ARG A 283 16.26 26.76 18.43
N ARG A 284 17.21 27.67 18.49
CA ARG A 284 17.01 29.01 19.07
C ARG A 284 17.03 30.10 17.98
N GLN A 285 16.02 30.97 18.02
CA GLN A 285 15.90 32.19 17.23
C GLN A 285 15.16 33.25 18.07
N GLY A 286 15.47 34.52 17.88
CA GLY A 286 14.83 35.60 18.62
C GLY A 286 14.95 35.47 20.14
N GLY A 287 16.11 34.91 20.62
CA GLY A 287 16.42 34.80 22.04
C GLY A 287 15.82 33.60 22.80
N ARG A 288 14.98 32.79 22.16
CA ARG A 288 14.32 31.61 22.77
C ARG A 288 14.25 30.44 21.80
N ASN A 289 13.80 29.27 22.27
CA ASN A 289 13.55 28.12 21.42
C ASN A 289 12.37 28.41 20.48
N ILE A 290 12.45 27.92 19.22
CA ILE A 290 11.45 28.30 18.24
C ILE A 290 10.06 27.75 18.57
N ILE A 291 9.94 26.68 19.32
CA ILE A 291 8.66 26.14 19.80
C ILE A 291 7.89 27.16 20.65
N GLU A 292 8.57 28.11 21.30
CA GLU A 292 7.97 29.14 22.13
C GLU A 292 7.37 30.31 21.30
N HIS A 293 7.57 30.32 19.98
CA HIS A 293 6.97 31.28 19.09
C HIS A 293 5.60 30.81 18.61
N GLN A 294 4.60 31.66 18.73
CA GLN A 294 3.21 31.35 18.30
C GLN A 294 3.16 30.82 16.86
N ALA A 295 3.93 31.41 15.94
CA ALA A 295 3.95 31.00 14.53
C ALA A 295 4.41 29.55 14.32
N ILE A 296 5.26 29.00 15.18
CA ILE A 296 5.67 27.60 15.16
C ILE A 296 4.65 26.73 15.90
N GLY A 297 4.22 27.20 17.09
CA GLY A 297 3.25 26.47 17.90
C GLY A 297 1.93 26.21 17.16
N THR A 298 1.42 27.19 16.40
CA THR A 298 0.19 26.98 15.60
C THR A 298 0.39 25.98 14.47
N LYS A 299 1.53 25.98 13.77
CA LYS A 299 1.84 24.97 12.75
C LYS A 299 1.90 23.56 13.33
N LEU A 300 2.54 23.38 14.47
CA LEU A 300 2.60 22.08 15.14
C LEU A 300 1.23 21.63 15.63
N ALA A 301 0.38 22.56 16.10
CA ALA A 301 -0.99 22.25 16.47
C ALA A 301 -1.82 21.80 15.25
N ASP A 302 -1.71 22.48 14.12
CA ASP A 302 -2.38 22.11 12.87
C ASP A 302 -1.95 20.71 12.40
N CYS A 303 -0.66 20.38 12.50
CA CYS A 303 -0.15 19.03 12.22
C CYS A 303 -0.80 17.98 13.13
N THR A 304 -0.83 18.24 14.45
CA THR A 304 -1.43 17.31 15.43
C THR A 304 -2.91 17.06 15.12
N ILE A 305 -3.67 18.13 14.85
CA ILE A 305 -5.11 18.05 14.52
C ILE A 305 -5.31 17.15 13.29
N LYS A 306 -4.51 17.36 12.23
CA LYS A 306 -4.61 16.57 11.01
C LYS A 306 -4.22 15.10 11.23
N LEU A 307 -3.19 14.80 12.03
CA LEU A 307 -2.78 13.44 12.37
C LEU A 307 -3.90 12.70 13.11
N GLU A 308 -4.51 13.32 14.11
CA GLU A 308 -5.58 12.69 14.90
C GLU A 308 -6.86 12.47 14.09
N LEU A 309 -7.24 13.42 13.24
CA LEU A 309 -8.38 13.26 12.34
C LEU A 309 -8.14 12.13 11.33
N ALA A 310 -6.94 12.05 10.76
CA ALA A 310 -6.57 10.98 9.82
C ALA A 310 -6.58 9.61 10.52
N ARG A 311 -5.97 9.50 11.71
CA ARG A 311 -5.95 8.26 12.51
C ARG A 311 -7.36 7.78 12.84
N GLY A 312 -8.20 8.68 13.33
CA GLY A 312 -9.59 8.36 13.66
C GLY A 312 -10.37 7.85 12.44
N MET A 313 -10.15 8.44 11.26
CA MET A 313 -10.79 8.01 10.02
C MET A 313 -10.27 6.66 9.53
N ILE A 314 -8.96 6.42 9.59
CA ILE A 314 -8.32 5.14 9.25
C ILE A 314 -8.86 4.01 10.12
N TRP A 315 -8.89 4.21 11.44
CA TRP A 315 -9.37 3.21 12.38
C TRP A 315 -10.86 2.90 12.16
N LYS A 316 -11.67 3.92 11.95
CA LYS A 316 -13.08 3.74 11.59
C LYS A 316 -13.25 2.96 10.29
N ALA A 317 -12.48 3.30 9.26
CA ALA A 317 -12.54 2.61 7.97
C ALA A 317 -12.13 1.14 8.08
N ALA A 318 -11.05 0.85 8.79
CA ALA A 318 -10.57 -0.51 9.02
C ALA A 318 -11.60 -1.34 9.80
N TRP A 319 -12.13 -0.78 10.89
CA TRP A 319 -13.15 -1.44 11.70
C TRP A 319 -14.42 -1.75 10.90
N LEU A 320 -14.91 -0.83 10.08
CA LEU A 320 -16.12 -1.03 9.27
C LEU A 320 -15.95 -2.11 8.19
N LEU A 321 -14.74 -2.34 7.69
CA LEU A 321 -14.47 -3.43 6.75
C LEU A 321 -14.54 -4.81 7.42
N ASP A 322 -14.25 -4.87 8.71
CA ASP A 322 -14.39 -6.10 9.50
C ASP A 322 -15.83 -6.27 10.08
N HIS A 323 -16.60 -5.17 10.16
CA HIS A 323 -17.94 -5.12 10.74
C HIS A 323 -18.97 -4.53 9.76
N PRO A 324 -19.20 -5.18 8.60
CA PRO A 324 -20.15 -4.69 7.60
C PRO A 324 -21.60 -4.62 8.10
N GLU A 325 -21.92 -5.38 9.16
CA GLU A 325 -23.21 -5.32 9.84
C GLU A 325 -23.56 -3.94 10.39
N ALA A 326 -22.55 -3.13 10.76
CA ALA A 326 -22.78 -1.77 11.27
C ALA A 326 -23.33 -0.81 10.19
N VAL A 327 -23.09 -1.11 8.92
CA VAL A 327 -23.72 -0.39 7.80
C VAL A 327 -25.13 -0.94 7.55
N ALA A 328 -25.29 -2.26 7.65
CA ALA A 328 -26.58 -2.92 7.42
C ALA A 328 -27.64 -2.53 8.47
N ASP A 329 -27.25 -2.39 9.73
CA ASP A 329 -28.12 -1.98 10.84
C ASP A 329 -28.23 -0.47 11.00
N ARG A 330 -27.59 0.33 10.15
CA ARG A 330 -27.54 1.79 10.16
C ARG A 330 -26.83 2.43 11.35
N SER A 331 -26.01 1.70 12.08
CA SER A 331 -25.11 2.26 13.11
C SER A 331 -24.03 3.14 12.49
N ALA A 332 -23.69 2.88 11.21
CA ALA A 332 -22.82 3.71 10.41
C ALA A 332 -23.49 4.06 9.06
N PRO A 333 -23.25 5.25 8.49
CA PRO A 333 -23.74 5.59 7.17
C PRO A 333 -23.07 4.74 6.08
N ALA A 334 -23.81 4.47 4.99
CA ALA A 334 -23.32 3.72 3.82
C ALA A 334 -22.40 4.61 2.94
N LEU A 335 -21.21 4.92 3.45
CA LEU A 335 -20.21 5.71 2.75
C LEU A 335 -18.91 4.89 2.56
N PRO A 336 -18.12 5.17 1.53
CA PRO A 336 -16.86 4.48 1.27
C PRO A 336 -15.75 5.00 2.22
N PHE A 337 -15.83 4.68 3.51
CA PHE A 337 -14.89 5.18 4.53
C PHE A 337 -13.43 4.83 4.24
N HIS A 338 -13.15 3.71 3.60
CA HIS A 338 -11.81 3.34 3.15
C HIS A 338 -11.25 4.34 2.12
N VAL A 339 -12.09 4.83 1.19
CA VAL A 339 -11.71 5.87 0.23
C VAL A 339 -11.55 7.22 0.93
N ILE A 340 -12.49 7.58 1.81
CA ILE A 340 -12.44 8.83 2.59
C ILE A 340 -11.14 8.89 3.42
N ALA A 341 -10.80 7.82 4.12
CA ALA A 341 -9.57 7.72 4.90
C ALA A 341 -8.34 7.92 4.01
N ARG A 342 -8.31 7.26 2.84
CA ARG A 342 -7.18 7.34 1.91
C ARG A 342 -6.98 8.75 1.36
N VAL A 343 -8.05 9.39 0.87
CA VAL A 343 -8.01 10.73 0.29
C VAL A 343 -7.62 11.77 1.34
N TYR A 344 -8.31 11.77 2.48
CA TYR A 344 -8.04 12.74 3.54
C TYR A 344 -6.61 12.63 4.06
N THR A 345 -6.13 11.41 4.31
CA THR A 345 -4.76 11.19 4.83
C THR A 345 -3.71 11.65 3.82
N ALA A 346 -3.91 11.41 2.52
CA ALA A 346 -2.97 11.85 1.50
C ALA A 346 -2.79 13.36 1.48
N GLU A 347 -3.89 14.11 1.52
CA GLU A 347 -3.85 15.58 1.55
C GLU A 347 -3.28 16.10 2.88
N ALA A 348 -3.73 15.55 4.00
CA ALA A 348 -3.30 15.97 5.34
C ALA A 348 -1.80 15.73 5.56
N VAL A 349 -1.28 14.56 5.20
CA VAL A 349 0.15 14.24 5.39
C VAL A 349 1.05 15.06 4.48
N ASN A 350 0.62 15.34 3.26
CA ASN A 350 1.39 16.24 2.40
C ASN A 350 1.50 17.65 3.01
N GLU A 351 0.40 18.17 3.55
CA GLU A 351 0.42 19.46 4.25
C GLU A 351 1.29 19.41 5.53
N ILE A 352 1.20 18.33 6.32
CA ILE A 352 2.03 18.12 7.51
C ILE A 352 3.53 18.12 7.14
N ALA A 353 3.93 17.41 6.08
CA ALA A 353 5.31 17.36 5.64
C ALA A 353 5.84 18.75 5.23
N LEU A 354 5.01 19.54 4.55
CA LEU A 354 5.36 20.92 4.20
C LEU A 354 5.48 21.82 5.43
N LEU A 355 4.52 21.78 6.36
CA LEU A 355 4.55 22.56 7.60
C LEU A 355 5.75 22.16 8.48
N ALA A 356 6.08 20.87 8.54
CA ALA A 356 7.26 20.38 9.23
C ALA A 356 8.56 20.94 8.60
N ALA A 357 8.67 20.93 7.28
CA ALA A 357 9.80 21.52 6.58
C ALA A 357 9.93 23.04 6.85
N GLU A 358 8.80 23.76 6.90
CA GLU A 358 8.79 25.18 7.25
C GLU A 358 9.28 25.45 8.68
N CYS A 359 9.00 24.55 9.65
CA CYS A 359 9.54 24.68 11.01
C CYS A 359 11.08 24.60 11.05
N PHE A 360 11.68 23.87 10.11
CA PHE A 360 13.15 23.82 9.96
C PHE A 360 13.72 25.07 9.26
N GLY A 361 12.89 25.86 8.58
CA GLY A 361 13.34 26.99 7.77
C GLY A 361 14.37 26.56 6.71
N ALA A 362 15.48 27.28 6.57
CA ALA A 362 16.53 26.93 5.60
C ALA A 362 17.11 25.52 5.82
N MET A 363 17.10 25.00 7.04
CA MET A 363 17.54 23.62 7.31
C MET A 363 16.59 22.58 6.69
N GLY A 364 15.33 22.91 6.43
CA GLY A 364 14.37 21.99 5.80
C GLY A 364 14.70 21.63 4.34
N VAL A 365 15.57 22.41 3.68
CA VAL A 365 16.04 22.11 2.32
C VAL A 365 17.44 21.48 2.29
N MET A 366 18.05 21.27 3.46
CA MET A 366 19.37 20.67 3.55
C MET A 366 19.31 19.17 3.34
N ARG A 367 20.31 18.64 2.67
CA ARG A 367 20.35 17.25 2.21
C ARG A 367 20.57 16.23 3.32
N ASP A 368 21.16 16.66 4.43
CA ASP A 368 21.40 15.87 5.65
C ASP A 368 20.21 15.89 6.64
N MET A 369 19.11 16.59 6.26
CA MET A 369 17.87 16.63 7.04
C MET A 369 16.78 15.78 6.38
N PRO A 370 15.92 15.11 7.16
CA PRO A 370 14.96 14.14 6.61
C PRO A 370 13.77 14.78 5.88
N LEU A 371 13.58 16.09 5.96
CA LEU A 371 12.35 16.77 5.52
C LEU A 371 12.10 16.65 4.02
N GLN A 372 13.15 16.73 3.19
CA GLN A 372 12.98 16.56 1.74
C GLN A 372 12.50 15.16 1.38
N LYS A 373 12.99 14.14 2.09
CA LYS A 373 12.48 12.77 1.95
C LYS A 373 11.00 12.72 2.30
N TYR A 374 10.59 13.27 3.43
CA TYR A 374 9.20 13.24 3.87
C TYR A 374 8.27 14.00 2.92
N VAL A 375 8.68 15.16 2.44
CA VAL A 375 7.90 15.92 1.44
C VAL A 375 7.76 15.13 0.15
N HIS A 376 8.86 14.57 -0.38
CA HIS A 376 8.82 13.76 -1.60
C HIS A 376 7.93 12.53 -1.42
N ASP A 377 8.11 11.77 -0.35
CA ASP A 377 7.35 10.55 -0.10
C ASP A 377 5.85 10.85 0.08
N SER A 378 5.49 11.97 0.73
CA SER A 378 4.10 12.41 0.86
C SER A 378 3.47 12.79 -0.50
N MET A 379 4.25 13.40 -1.40
CA MET A 379 3.79 13.71 -2.77
C MET A 379 3.51 12.45 -3.58
N VAL A 380 4.31 11.40 -3.40
CA VAL A 380 4.04 10.10 -4.02
C VAL A 380 2.68 9.57 -3.55
N PHE A 381 2.41 9.56 -2.24
CA PHE A 381 1.10 9.15 -1.71
C PHE A 381 -0.06 10.04 -2.18
N LEU A 382 0.18 11.33 -2.37
CA LEU A 382 -0.86 12.25 -2.83
C LEU A 382 -1.32 11.97 -4.26
N HIS A 383 -0.41 11.48 -5.11
CA HIS A 383 -0.66 11.28 -6.54
C HIS A 383 -0.71 9.82 -6.98
N THR A 384 -0.65 8.88 -6.04
CA THR A 384 -0.73 7.43 -6.30
C THR A 384 -1.81 6.78 -5.43
N ASP A 385 -2.16 5.54 -5.73
CA ASP A 385 -2.96 4.67 -4.87
C ASP A 385 -4.33 5.22 -4.42
N ASP A 386 -5.18 5.64 -5.33
CA ASP A 386 -6.57 6.06 -5.06
C ASP A 386 -6.75 7.34 -4.21
N ALA A 387 -5.82 8.27 -4.25
CA ALA A 387 -5.98 9.53 -3.54
C ALA A 387 -6.44 10.70 -4.42
N ASP A 388 -6.70 10.45 -5.68
CA ASP A 388 -6.96 11.46 -6.70
C ASP A 388 -8.43 11.89 -6.84
N GLY A 389 -8.71 12.68 -7.88
CA GLY A 389 -10.06 13.15 -8.19
C GLY A 389 -11.07 12.03 -8.47
N ALA A 390 -10.63 10.85 -8.98
CA ALA A 390 -11.52 9.72 -9.21
C ALA A 390 -12.02 9.13 -7.89
N ALA A 391 -11.16 9.04 -6.88
CA ALA A 391 -11.54 8.62 -5.53
C ALA A 391 -12.57 9.58 -4.90
N LYS A 392 -12.37 10.90 -5.06
CA LYS A 392 -13.35 11.90 -4.60
C LYS A 392 -14.70 11.76 -5.28
N LEU A 393 -14.70 11.40 -6.57
CA LEU A 393 -15.94 11.15 -7.31
C LEU A 393 -16.68 9.92 -6.78
N ALA A 394 -15.98 8.85 -6.39
CA ALA A 394 -16.62 7.69 -5.76
C ALA A 394 -17.34 8.07 -4.44
N VAL A 395 -16.76 8.98 -3.66
CA VAL A 395 -17.42 9.52 -2.46
C VAL A 395 -18.67 10.35 -2.84
N ALA A 396 -18.56 11.19 -3.85
CA ALA A 396 -19.69 12.02 -4.32
C ALA A 396 -20.84 11.14 -4.86
N GLU A 397 -20.55 10.08 -5.58
CA GLU A 397 -21.53 9.12 -6.08
C GLU A 397 -22.27 8.42 -4.92
N ALA A 398 -21.52 8.00 -3.90
CA ALA A 398 -22.13 7.38 -2.72
C ALA A 398 -23.06 8.33 -1.96
N VAL A 399 -22.67 9.60 -1.83
CA VAL A 399 -23.50 10.64 -1.20
C VAL A 399 -24.75 10.96 -2.02
N ALA A 400 -24.62 11.02 -3.34
CA ALA A 400 -25.72 11.36 -4.25
C ALA A 400 -26.66 10.15 -4.55
N GLY A 401 -26.25 8.93 -4.18
CA GLY A 401 -26.97 7.71 -4.56
C GLY A 401 -26.98 7.47 -6.07
N TYR A 402 -25.94 7.94 -6.78
CA TYR A 402 -25.81 7.87 -8.23
C TYR A 402 -24.57 7.05 -8.60
N GLN A 403 -24.70 6.21 -9.59
CA GLN A 403 -23.56 5.52 -10.22
C GLN A 403 -23.41 6.05 -11.64
N ARG A 404 -22.21 6.54 -11.95
CA ARG A 404 -21.89 6.88 -13.34
C ARG A 404 -21.94 5.63 -14.21
N PRO A 405 -22.54 5.74 -15.42
CA PRO A 405 -22.35 4.68 -16.41
C PRO A 405 -20.85 4.42 -16.61
N ALA A 406 -20.46 3.16 -16.69
CA ALA A 406 -19.12 2.82 -17.12
C ALA A 406 -18.86 3.57 -18.45
N ALA A 407 -17.78 4.33 -18.52
CA ALA A 407 -17.40 4.95 -19.78
C ALA A 407 -17.31 3.83 -20.82
N ASP A 408 -18.08 3.92 -21.88
CA ASP A 408 -17.96 3.03 -23.02
C ASP A 408 -16.48 3.07 -23.40
N ALA A 409 -15.87 1.88 -23.47
CA ALA A 409 -14.49 1.72 -23.86
C ALA A 409 -14.35 2.28 -25.28
N ALA A 410 -13.89 3.54 -25.36
CA ALA A 410 -13.55 4.18 -26.62
C ALA A 410 -12.16 3.71 -27.06
#